data_64fdc0f0e76079f21af42ef1f4151c73
#
_entry.id   64fdc0f0e76079f21af42ef1f4151c73
#
_cell.length_a   1.000
_cell.length_b   1.000
_cell.length_c   1.000
_cell.angle_alpha   90.00
_cell.angle_beta   90.00
_cell.angle_gamma   90.00
#
_symmetry.space_group_name_H-M   'P 1'
#
loop_
_entity.id
_entity.type
_entity.pdbx_description
1 polymer ?
#
loop_
_entity_poly.entity_id
_entity_poly.type
_entity_poly.pdbx_seq_one_letter_code
_entity_poly.pdbx_strand_id
1 'polypeptide(L)'
;MGKKKIPKIVREIREYKHTEINYAYQKNISYSQFSMYRSCPKRWSLQYKDGLKVFTSSIHTVFGTALHEVLQYYLDVMYEESAAEADRKNLVEMFENTLREEYKVQYKKNNNQHFSTPEELREFFEDGIKIIRTFAKKRGQHFSKRGWYLIGCEVPIVIPPNKFNNNVIYQGYLDVVMYHEPTNTFKIIDIKTSTSGWNDMTKKDENKQFQLILYKKFFSEQFNVPLDKIEIEFFIVKRKVYDHPEYTIPRIQTFTPSSGKVKLGKATKALNEFIEEAFDKNGYKEKEYKANGSKWNCSFCPFLNTEHCSEGVSK
;
A
#
# COMPACT_ATOMS: atom_id res chain seq x y z
N MET A 1 29.26 -7.52 -20.69
CA MET A 1 27.94 -7.18 -21.26
C MET A 1 27.72 -5.70 -21.06
N GLY A 2 27.51 -4.92 -22.14
CA GLY A 2 27.24 -3.47 -22.02
C GLY A 2 25.97 -3.21 -21.21
N LYS A 3 25.96 -2.16 -20.37
CA LYS A 3 24.76 -1.76 -19.64
C LYS A 3 23.63 -1.49 -20.64
N LYS A 4 22.50 -2.15 -20.48
CA LYS A 4 21.31 -1.96 -21.33
C LYS A 4 20.85 -0.50 -21.19
N LYS A 5 20.69 0.20 -22.33
CA LYS A 5 20.26 1.60 -22.31
C LYS A 5 18.85 1.70 -21.71
N ILE A 6 18.71 2.46 -20.65
CA ILE A 6 17.40 2.68 -20.00
C ILE A 6 16.49 3.47 -20.93
N PRO A 7 15.26 3.03 -21.21
CA PRO A 7 14.30 3.76 -22.04
C PRO A 7 14.07 5.20 -21.55
N LYS A 8 13.83 6.12 -22.50
CA LYS A 8 13.62 7.54 -22.20
C LYS A 8 12.49 7.73 -21.19
N ILE A 9 11.35 7.07 -21.39
CA ILE A 9 10.19 7.19 -20.51
C ILE A 9 10.48 6.76 -19.06
N VAL A 10 11.30 5.73 -18.85
CA VAL A 10 11.71 5.27 -17.52
C VAL A 10 12.53 6.35 -16.81
N ARG A 11 13.46 6.99 -17.52
CA ARG A 11 14.26 8.10 -16.97
C ARG A 11 13.39 9.31 -16.64
N GLU A 12 12.50 9.69 -17.54
CA GLU A 12 11.58 10.82 -17.33
C GLU A 12 10.71 10.66 -16.09
N ILE A 13 10.21 9.43 -15.82
CA ILE A 13 9.43 9.17 -14.61
C ILE A 13 10.30 9.16 -13.36
N ARG A 14 11.51 8.57 -13.42
CA ARG A 14 12.45 8.56 -12.28
C ARG A 14 12.91 9.97 -11.88
N GLU A 15 13.07 10.85 -12.85
CA GLU A 15 13.56 12.22 -12.68
C GLU A 15 12.40 13.25 -12.50
N TYR A 16 11.15 12.76 -12.46
CA TYR A 16 9.99 13.64 -12.36
C TYR A 16 10.01 14.44 -11.05
N LYS A 17 9.91 15.75 -11.18
CA LYS A 17 9.82 16.67 -10.03
C LYS A 17 8.37 16.89 -9.65
N HIS A 18 8.03 16.46 -8.47
CA HIS A 18 6.69 16.64 -7.93
C HIS A 18 6.42 18.10 -7.58
N THR A 19 5.15 18.51 -7.66
CA THR A 19 4.70 19.78 -7.13
C THR A 19 4.90 19.80 -5.61
N GLU A 20 5.52 20.82 -5.09
CA GLU A 20 5.65 21.00 -3.64
C GLU A 20 4.28 21.25 -3.02
N ILE A 21 3.99 20.56 -1.92
CA ILE A 21 2.76 20.74 -1.17
C ILE A 21 2.95 21.92 -0.21
N ASN A 22 2.12 22.93 -0.37
CA ASN A 22 2.06 24.03 0.59
C ASN A 22 1.10 23.68 1.73
N TYR A 23 1.62 23.05 2.78
CA TYR A 23 0.84 22.59 3.93
C TYR A 23 0.13 23.69 4.71
N ALA A 24 0.51 24.96 4.52
CA ALA A 24 -0.21 26.09 5.13
C ALA A 24 -1.61 26.27 4.52
N TYR A 25 -1.77 25.94 3.25
CA TYR A 25 -3.03 26.15 2.53
C TYR A 25 -3.65 24.84 2.02
N GLN A 26 -2.86 23.77 1.89
CA GLN A 26 -3.30 22.51 1.29
C GLN A 26 -3.38 21.41 2.33
N LYS A 27 -4.40 20.57 2.22
CA LYS A 27 -4.53 19.33 2.98
C LYS A 27 -4.13 18.16 2.10
N ASN A 28 -3.24 17.31 2.60
CA ASN A 28 -2.95 16.08 1.92
C ASN A 28 -3.93 14.98 2.32
N ILE A 29 -4.39 14.24 1.35
CA ILE A 29 -5.18 13.02 1.56
C ILE A 29 -4.43 11.82 0.99
N SER A 30 -4.61 10.68 1.62
CA SER A 30 -4.07 9.41 1.17
C SER A 30 -5.20 8.41 0.93
N TYR A 31 -4.86 7.30 0.28
CA TYR A 31 -5.81 6.19 0.16
C TYR A 31 -6.29 5.69 1.54
N SER A 32 -5.41 5.66 2.54
CA SER A 32 -5.77 5.23 3.90
C SER A 32 -6.83 6.14 4.53
N GLN A 33 -6.71 7.46 4.35
CA GLN A 33 -7.73 8.42 4.80
C GLN A 33 -9.06 8.20 4.09
N PHE A 34 -9.03 8.08 2.76
CA PHE A 34 -10.22 7.82 1.95
C PHE A 34 -10.91 6.51 2.34
N SER A 35 -10.17 5.43 2.48
CA SER A 35 -10.69 4.13 2.89
C SER A 35 -11.30 4.17 4.30
N MET A 36 -10.67 4.89 5.22
CA MET A 36 -11.18 5.07 6.59
C MET A 36 -12.47 5.88 6.59
N TYR A 37 -12.54 6.97 5.83
CA TYR A 37 -13.76 7.78 5.69
C TYR A 37 -14.93 6.94 5.16
N ARG A 38 -14.69 6.15 4.12
CA ARG A 38 -15.71 5.24 3.56
C ARG A 38 -16.17 4.19 4.56
N SER A 39 -15.28 3.70 5.39
CA SER A 39 -15.61 2.74 6.43
C SER A 39 -16.38 3.39 7.58
N CYS A 40 -15.94 4.52 8.08
CA CYS A 40 -16.59 5.26 9.15
C CYS A 40 -16.16 6.74 9.15
N PRO A 41 -17.00 7.68 8.69
CA PRO A 41 -16.68 9.10 8.69
C PRO A 41 -16.32 9.65 10.08
N LYS A 42 -16.98 9.20 11.14
CA LYS A 42 -16.67 9.62 12.52
C LYS A 42 -15.25 9.19 12.93
N ARG A 43 -14.85 7.93 12.65
CA ARG A 43 -13.47 7.48 12.93
C ARG A 43 -12.45 8.32 12.20
N TRP A 44 -12.71 8.63 10.92
CA TRP A 44 -11.84 9.49 10.12
C TRP A 44 -11.73 10.90 10.73
N SER A 45 -12.85 11.53 11.12
CA SER A 45 -12.81 12.87 11.72
C SER A 45 -12.01 12.89 13.01
N LEU A 46 -12.24 11.96 13.92
CA LEU A 46 -11.51 11.85 15.17
C LEU A 46 -10.00 11.71 14.94
N GLN A 47 -9.59 10.89 13.96
CA GLN A 47 -8.19 10.61 13.72
C GLN A 47 -7.47 11.69 12.92
N TYR A 48 -8.10 12.24 11.87
CA TYR A 48 -7.44 13.13 10.92
C TYR A 48 -7.81 14.60 11.08
N LYS A 49 -9.08 14.91 11.34
CA LYS A 49 -9.55 16.27 11.56
C LYS A 49 -9.22 16.74 12.99
N ASP A 50 -9.61 15.95 13.98
CA ASP A 50 -9.43 16.28 15.39
C ASP A 50 -8.06 15.89 15.93
N GLY A 51 -7.30 15.12 15.16
CA GLY A 51 -5.90 14.76 15.45
C GLY A 51 -5.72 13.81 16.63
N LEU A 52 -6.76 13.06 17.03
CA LEU A 52 -6.69 12.10 18.12
C LEU A 52 -5.79 10.92 17.74
N LYS A 53 -4.61 10.87 18.36
CA LYS A 53 -3.62 9.83 18.11
C LYS A 53 -3.81 8.69 19.11
N VAL A 54 -4.41 7.60 18.66
CA VAL A 54 -4.47 6.37 19.43
C VAL A 54 -3.51 5.35 18.81
N PHE A 55 -2.74 4.68 19.64
CA PHE A 55 -1.84 3.63 19.18
C PHE A 55 -2.66 2.46 18.60
N THR A 56 -2.41 2.12 17.34
CA THR A 56 -3.11 1.06 16.62
C THR A 56 -2.16 0.10 15.91
N SER A 57 -0.84 0.27 16.09
CA SER A 57 0.12 -0.62 15.47
C SER A 57 0.07 -2.02 16.07
N SER A 58 0.48 -3.00 15.29
CA SER A 58 0.55 -4.39 15.68
C SER A 58 1.81 -5.03 15.08
N ILE A 59 2.16 -6.21 15.55
CA ILE A 59 3.24 -6.99 14.94
C ILE A 59 3.01 -7.24 13.44
N HIS A 60 1.76 -7.34 13.00
CA HIS A 60 1.42 -7.46 11.58
C HIS A 60 1.84 -6.22 10.77
N THR A 61 1.66 -5.02 11.32
CA THR A 61 2.07 -3.76 10.67
C THR A 61 3.58 -3.68 10.56
N VAL A 62 4.28 -3.92 11.68
CA VAL A 62 5.76 -3.93 11.74
C VAL A 62 6.35 -4.93 10.75
N PHE A 63 5.81 -6.14 10.75
CA PHE A 63 6.20 -7.20 9.82
C PHE A 63 5.97 -6.81 8.35
N GLY A 64 4.80 -6.22 8.06
CA GLY A 64 4.47 -5.76 6.72
C GLY A 64 5.48 -4.75 6.21
N THR A 65 5.76 -3.69 6.97
CA THR A 65 6.75 -2.66 6.64
C THR A 65 8.13 -3.25 6.39
N ALA A 66 8.63 -4.07 7.32
CA ALA A 66 9.95 -4.68 7.19
C ALA A 66 10.06 -5.61 5.96
N LEU A 67 9.01 -6.36 5.67
CA LEU A 67 9.00 -7.26 4.52
C LEU A 67 8.94 -6.48 3.20
N HIS A 68 8.14 -5.42 3.11
CA HIS A 68 8.08 -4.55 1.93
C HIS A 68 9.47 -4.00 1.60
N GLU A 69 10.16 -3.42 2.58
CA GLU A 69 11.51 -2.85 2.40
C GLU A 69 12.50 -3.88 1.83
N VAL A 70 12.52 -5.09 2.39
CA VAL A 70 13.44 -6.14 1.92
C VAL A 70 13.11 -6.63 0.51
N LEU A 71 11.81 -6.81 0.19
CA LEU A 71 11.42 -7.25 -1.15
C LEU A 71 11.68 -6.17 -2.20
N GLN A 72 11.44 -4.91 -1.87
CA GLN A 72 11.71 -3.76 -2.73
C GLN A 72 13.23 -3.60 -2.95
N TYR A 73 14.04 -3.67 -1.90
CA TYR A 73 15.51 -3.65 -2.02
C TYR A 73 16.03 -4.78 -2.92
N TYR A 74 15.49 -6.00 -2.76
CA TYR A 74 15.85 -7.10 -3.65
C TYR A 74 15.55 -6.79 -5.11
N LEU A 75 14.40 -6.21 -5.41
CA LEU A 75 14.01 -5.82 -6.76
C LEU A 75 14.92 -4.72 -7.31
N ASP A 76 15.25 -3.70 -6.51
CA ASP A 76 16.16 -2.64 -6.90
C ASP A 76 17.52 -3.21 -7.32
N VAL A 77 18.14 -4.03 -6.47
CA VAL A 77 19.43 -4.68 -6.79
C VAL A 77 19.30 -5.59 -8.02
N MET A 78 18.20 -6.35 -8.11
CA MET A 78 17.98 -7.26 -9.23
C MET A 78 17.92 -6.52 -10.57
N TYR A 79 17.24 -5.38 -10.64
CA TYR A 79 17.06 -4.64 -11.89
C TYR A 79 18.23 -3.71 -12.19
N GLU A 80 18.81 -3.05 -11.20
CA GLU A 80 19.96 -2.15 -11.40
C GLU A 80 21.26 -2.92 -11.67
N GLU A 81 21.47 -4.04 -10.98
CA GLU A 81 22.67 -4.86 -11.12
C GLU A 81 22.33 -6.19 -11.81
N SER A 82 22.01 -7.20 -11.00
CA SER A 82 21.65 -8.53 -11.52
C SER A 82 20.88 -9.35 -10.49
N ALA A 83 20.16 -10.38 -10.95
CA ALA A 83 19.52 -11.34 -10.05
C ALA A 83 20.56 -12.09 -9.20
N ALA A 84 21.74 -12.35 -9.75
CA ALA A 84 22.83 -13.00 -9.01
C ALA A 84 23.36 -12.10 -7.88
N GLU A 85 23.44 -10.78 -8.10
CA GLU A 85 23.83 -9.85 -7.04
C GLU A 85 22.74 -9.73 -5.97
N ALA A 86 21.48 -9.67 -6.37
CA ALA A 86 20.36 -9.67 -5.42
C ALA A 86 20.36 -10.95 -4.54
N ASP A 87 20.66 -12.11 -5.14
CA ASP A 87 20.76 -13.38 -4.42
C ASP A 87 21.95 -13.46 -3.43
N ARG A 88 22.99 -12.64 -3.62
CA ARG A 88 24.16 -12.57 -2.71
C ARG A 88 23.92 -11.67 -1.49
N LYS A 89 22.89 -10.81 -1.54
CA LYS A 89 22.59 -9.90 -0.42
C LYS A 89 22.11 -10.69 0.79
N ASN A 90 22.54 -10.29 1.98
CA ASN A 90 22.07 -10.88 3.24
C ASN A 90 20.69 -10.34 3.63
N LEU A 91 19.67 -10.77 2.88
CA LEU A 91 18.29 -10.30 3.07
C LEU A 91 17.69 -10.70 4.42
N VAL A 92 18.20 -11.78 5.02
CA VAL A 92 17.74 -12.22 6.35
C VAL A 92 18.20 -11.24 7.43
N GLU A 93 19.45 -10.85 7.40
CA GLU A 93 19.99 -9.84 8.32
C GLU A 93 19.33 -8.48 8.10
N MET A 94 19.13 -8.07 6.86
CA MET A 94 18.40 -6.85 6.55
C MET A 94 16.99 -6.89 7.16
N PHE A 95 16.27 -8.01 6.95
CA PHE A 95 14.92 -8.17 7.51
C PHE A 95 14.90 -8.12 9.04
N GLU A 96 15.87 -8.77 9.69
CA GLU A 96 16.00 -8.74 11.15
C GLU A 96 16.20 -7.29 11.64
N ASN A 97 17.12 -6.56 11.02
CA ASN A 97 17.42 -5.19 11.40
C ASN A 97 16.21 -4.27 11.19
N THR A 98 15.57 -4.33 10.02
CA THR A 98 14.38 -3.51 9.73
C THR A 98 13.22 -3.85 10.67
N LEU A 99 12.97 -5.14 10.92
CA LEU A 99 11.93 -5.59 11.85
C LEU A 99 12.16 -5.05 13.27
N ARG A 100 13.42 -5.09 13.75
CA ARG A 100 13.82 -4.56 15.06
C ARG A 100 13.65 -3.04 15.15
N GLU A 101 14.08 -2.30 14.13
CA GLU A 101 13.97 -0.84 14.12
C GLU A 101 12.50 -0.39 14.05
N GLU A 102 11.69 -0.99 13.18
CA GLU A 102 10.25 -0.71 13.12
C GLU A 102 9.56 -1.04 14.44
N TYR A 103 9.90 -2.17 15.07
CA TYR A 103 9.36 -2.51 16.37
C TYR A 103 9.72 -1.47 17.45
N LYS A 104 10.99 -1.03 17.49
CA LYS A 104 11.43 0.03 18.41
C LYS A 104 10.68 1.35 18.21
N VAL A 105 10.45 1.75 16.94
CA VAL A 105 9.66 2.95 16.62
C VAL A 105 8.24 2.83 17.18
N GLN A 106 7.59 1.68 16.95
CA GLN A 106 6.21 1.48 17.43
C GLN A 106 6.15 1.32 18.95
N TYR A 107 7.14 0.68 19.57
CA TYR A 107 7.27 0.56 21.02
C TYR A 107 7.32 1.93 21.69
N LYS A 108 8.15 2.86 21.17
CA LYS A 108 8.22 4.24 21.67
C LYS A 108 6.87 4.96 21.52
N LYS A 109 6.18 4.80 20.37
CA LYS A 109 4.85 5.37 20.14
C LYS A 109 3.78 4.79 21.07
N ASN A 110 3.98 3.57 21.57
CA ASN A 110 3.12 2.89 22.54
C ASN A 110 3.56 3.15 24.00
N ASN A 111 4.12 4.32 24.29
CA ASN A 111 4.57 4.69 25.63
C ASN A 111 5.53 3.66 26.27
N ASN A 112 6.41 3.08 25.46
CA ASN A 112 7.35 2.01 25.86
C ASN A 112 6.65 0.75 26.39
N GLN A 113 5.48 0.42 25.86
CA GLN A 113 4.80 -0.82 26.16
C GLN A 113 4.89 -1.80 24.99
N HIS A 114 5.17 -3.06 25.30
CA HIS A 114 5.16 -4.12 24.30
C HIS A 114 3.74 -4.37 23.79
N PHE A 115 3.62 -4.63 22.50
CA PHE A 115 2.35 -4.91 21.81
C PHE A 115 2.35 -6.28 21.10
N SER A 116 3.38 -7.08 21.39
CA SER A 116 3.48 -8.49 21.03
C SER A 116 4.34 -9.24 22.03
N THR A 117 4.22 -10.58 22.05
CA THR A 117 5.08 -11.43 22.88
C THR A 117 6.40 -11.76 22.18
N PRO A 118 7.45 -12.19 22.90
CA PRO A 118 8.69 -12.68 22.29
C PRO A 118 8.46 -13.87 21.34
N GLU A 119 7.51 -14.74 21.65
CA GLU A 119 7.13 -15.90 20.84
C GLU A 119 6.51 -15.47 19.52
N GLU A 120 5.60 -14.50 19.56
CA GLU A 120 5.03 -13.91 18.33
C GLU A 120 6.11 -13.26 17.47
N LEU A 121 7.02 -12.48 18.06
CA LEU A 121 8.13 -11.87 17.33
C LEU A 121 8.99 -12.91 16.62
N ARG A 122 9.31 -14.01 17.32
CA ARG A 122 10.07 -15.12 16.75
C ARG A 122 9.33 -15.77 15.59
N GLU A 123 8.03 -16.06 15.78
CA GLU A 123 7.19 -16.67 14.76
C GLU A 123 7.15 -15.79 13.49
N PHE A 124 6.93 -14.48 13.65
CA PHE A 124 6.90 -13.55 12.52
C PHE A 124 8.25 -13.45 11.80
N PHE A 125 9.35 -13.44 12.56
CA PHE A 125 10.69 -13.46 11.99
C PHE A 125 10.95 -14.72 11.15
N GLU A 126 10.66 -15.91 11.69
CA GLU A 126 10.81 -17.17 10.96
C GLU A 126 9.93 -17.24 9.70
N ASP A 127 8.70 -16.75 9.77
CA ASP A 127 7.81 -16.69 8.63
C ASP A 127 8.33 -15.71 7.56
N GLY A 128 8.92 -14.59 7.97
CA GLY A 128 9.57 -13.64 7.07
C GLY A 128 10.74 -14.26 6.30
N ILE A 129 11.59 -15.02 6.98
CA ILE A 129 12.69 -15.77 6.34
C ILE A 129 12.15 -16.74 5.27
N LYS A 130 11.06 -17.47 5.58
CA LYS A 130 10.43 -18.39 4.63
C LYS A 130 9.87 -17.65 3.40
N ILE A 131 9.30 -16.46 3.61
CA ILE A 131 8.79 -15.62 2.52
C ILE A 131 9.95 -15.13 1.63
N ILE A 132 10.99 -14.54 2.22
CA ILE A 132 12.17 -14.02 1.49
C ILE A 132 12.81 -15.11 0.64
N ARG A 133 13.05 -16.29 1.22
CA ARG A 133 13.61 -17.44 0.49
C ARG A 133 12.70 -17.91 -0.67
N THR A 134 11.38 -17.94 -0.42
CA THR A 134 10.40 -18.31 -1.46
C THR A 134 10.37 -17.26 -2.57
N PHE A 135 10.39 -15.97 -2.22
CA PHE A 135 10.41 -14.88 -3.18
C PHE A 135 11.65 -14.95 -4.07
N ALA A 136 12.84 -15.02 -3.50
CA ALA A 136 14.08 -15.15 -4.25
C ALA A 136 14.08 -16.37 -5.19
N LYS A 137 13.59 -17.53 -4.72
CA LYS A 137 13.48 -18.75 -5.54
C LYS A 137 12.45 -18.63 -6.66
N LYS A 138 11.35 -17.91 -6.44
CA LYS A 138 10.20 -17.83 -7.37
C LYS A 138 10.14 -16.51 -8.15
N ARG A 139 11.09 -15.57 -7.92
CA ARG A 139 11.08 -14.23 -8.55
C ARG A 139 10.88 -14.24 -10.06
N GLY A 140 11.52 -15.18 -10.76
CA GLY A 140 11.43 -15.28 -12.23
C GLY A 140 10.02 -15.59 -12.76
N GLN A 141 9.11 -16.04 -11.90
CA GLN A 141 7.71 -16.26 -12.25
C GLN A 141 6.90 -14.95 -12.24
N HIS A 142 7.36 -13.94 -11.49
CA HIS A 142 6.63 -12.69 -11.27
C HIS A 142 7.40 -11.46 -11.77
N PHE A 143 8.73 -11.50 -11.73
CA PHE A 143 9.61 -10.39 -12.05
C PHE A 143 10.67 -10.83 -13.08
N SER A 144 10.34 -10.67 -14.36
CA SER A 144 11.25 -10.99 -15.45
C SER A 144 12.11 -9.77 -15.83
N LYS A 145 13.39 -9.97 -16.13
CA LYS A 145 14.25 -8.91 -16.70
C LYS A 145 14.12 -8.80 -18.24
N ARG A 146 13.46 -9.75 -18.91
CA ARG A 146 13.33 -9.74 -20.37
C ARG A 146 12.31 -8.71 -20.82
N GLY A 147 12.78 -7.58 -21.35
CA GLY A 147 11.96 -6.48 -21.79
C GLY A 147 11.41 -5.60 -20.67
N TRP A 148 11.60 -5.97 -19.41
CA TRP A 148 11.13 -5.23 -18.24
C TRP A 148 12.23 -4.35 -17.66
N TYR A 149 11.80 -3.19 -17.16
CA TYR A 149 12.59 -2.24 -16.38
C TYR A 149 11.84 -1.91 -15.11
N LEU A 150 12.52 -1.86 -13.99
CA LEU A 150 11.97 -1.30 -12.76
C LEU A 150 12.00 0.23 -12.90
N ILE A 151 10.89 0.91 -12.82
CA ILE A 151 10.84 2.36 -12.72
C ILE A 151 11.29 2.80 -11.34
N GLY A 152 10.77 2.14 -10.32
CA GLY A 152 11.17 2.35 -8.92
C GLY A 152 10.28 1.60 -7.95
N CYS A 153 10.75 1.58 -6.71
CA CYS A 153 9.96 1.24 -5.55
C CYS A 153 9.55 2.54 -4.84
N GLU A 154 8.40 2.53 -4.14
CA GLU A 154 7.84 3.73 -3.47
C GLU A 154 7.73 4.95 -4.41
N VAL A 155 7.25 4.71 -5.65
CA VAL A 155 7.11 5.81 -6.64
C VAL A 155 6.02 6.77 -6.17
N PRO A 156 6.36 8.05 -5.91
CA PRO A 156 5.41 8.98 -5.33
C PRO A 156 4.36 9.45 -6.35
N ILE A 157 3.13 9.52 -5.89
CA ILE A 157 2.02 10.20 -6.53
C ILE A 157 1.67 11.41 -5.70
N VAL A 158 1.78 12.60 -6.28
CA VAL A 158 1.45 13.88 -5.64
C VAL A 158 0.71 14.74 -6.66
N ILE A 159 -0.62 14.77 -6.56
CA ILE A 159 -1.46 15.37 -7.60
C ILE A 159 -2.76 15.93 -6.99
N PRO A 160 -3.30 17.06 -7.51
CA PRO A 160 -4.66 17.45 -7.21
C PRO A 160 -5.65 16.36 -7.63
N PRO A 161 -6.51 15.84 -6.75
CA PRO A 161 -7.37 14.71 -7.06
C PRO A 161 -8.51 15.06 -8.01
N ASN A 162 -8.87 16.35 -8.07
CA ASN A 162 -9.85 16.90 -9.01
C ASN A 162 -9.56 18.37 -9.32
N LYS A 163 -10.25 18.92 -10.34
CA LYS A 163 -10.08 20.32 -10.78
C LYS A 163 -10.82 21.34 -9.92
N PHE A 164 -11.67 20.91 -9.00
CA PHE A 164 -12.60 21.78 -8.28
C PHE A 164 -12.13 22.19 -6.89
N ASN A 165 -11.20 21.46 -6.29
CA ASN A 165 -10.66 21.75 -4.96
C ASN A 165 -9.14 21.74 -4.97
N ASN A 166 -8.55 22.93 -5.18
CA ASN A 166 -7.09 23.10 -5.21
C ASN A 166 -6.43 23.00 -3.82
N ASN A 167 -7.25 22.96 -2.76
CA ASN A 167 -6.74 22.90 -1.38
C ASN A 167 -6.48 21.46 -0.90
N VAL A 168 -6.83 20.48 -1.73
CA VAL A 168 -6.58 19.06 -1.41
C VAL A 168 -5.60 18.48 -2.41
N ILE A 169 -4.57 17.82 -1.89
CA ILE A 169 -3.58 17.09 -2.69
C ILE A 169 -3.67 15.60 -2.33
N TYR A 170 -3.81 14.76 -3.35
CA TYR A 170 -3.67 13.32 -3.16
C TYR A 170 -2.20 12.96 -3.12
N GLN A 171 -1.79 12.29 -2.05
CA GLN A 171 -0.45 11.78 -1.87
C GLN A 171 -0.47 10.28 -1.60
N GLY A 172 0.33 9.55 -2.34
CA GLY A 172 0.51 8.10 -2.17
C GLY A 172 1.84 7.64 -2.71
N TYR A 173 2.18 6.42 -2.40
CA TYR A 173 3.39 5.78 -2.88
C TYR A 173 3.02 4.45 -3.53
N LEU A 174 3.57 4.18 -4.70
CA LEU A 174 3.36 2.94 -5.42
C LEU A 174 4.47 1.97 -5.06
N ASP A 175 4.14 0.86 -4.43
CA ASP A 175 5.13 -0.08 -3.88
C ASP A 175 6.16 -0.50 -4.93
N VAL A 176 5.70 -0.87 -6.14
CA VAL A 176 6.58 -1.24 -7.27
C VAL A 176 5.96 -0.78 -8.58
N VAL A 177 6.73 -0.08 -9.40
CA VAL A 177 6.31 0.30 -10.76
C VAL A 177 7.31 -0.24 -11.77
N MET A 178 6.79 -0.94 -12.77
CA MET A 178 7.57 -1.56 -13.83
C MET A 178 7.12 -1.09 -15.21
N TYR A 179 8.03 -1.11 -16.17
CA TYR A 179 7.77 -0.81 -17.57
C TYR A 179 8.24 -1.95 -18.47
N HIS A 180 7.36 -2.39 -19.37
CA HIS A 180 7.65 -3.39 -20.39
C HIS A 180 7.84 -2.72 -21.75
N GLU A 181 9.09 -2.61 -22.19
CA GLU A 181 9.47 -1.91 -23.40
C GLU A 181 8.81 -2.46 -24.68
N PRO A 182 8.77 -3.80 -24.92
CA PRO A 182 8.20 -4.36 -26.15
C PRO A 182 6.73 -4.03 -26.38
N THR A 183 5.92 -3.92 -25.31
CA THR A 183 4.48 -3.63 -25.40
C THR A 183 4.13 -2.19 -25.06
N ASN A 184 5.13 -1.41 -24.61
CA ASN A 184 4.93 -0.07 -24.06
C ASN A 184 3.87 -0.07 -22.95
N THR A 185 3.99 -0.98 -21.99
CA THR A 185 3.01 -1.20 -20.91
C THR A 185 3.67 -0.97 -19.56
N PHE A 186 2.97 -0.30 -18.67
CA PHE A 186 3.34 -0.11 -17.27
C PHE A 186 2.61 -1.11 -16.39
N LYS A 187 3.26 -1.58 -15.33
CA LYS A 187 2.63 -2.42 -14.32
C LYS A 187 2.86 -1.84 -12.95
N ILE A 188 1.77 -1.51 -12.26
CA ILE A 188 1.77 -1.06 -10.87
C ILE A 188 1.45 -2.28 -10.01
N ILE A 189 2.35 -2.60 -9.10
CA ILE A 189 2.20 -3.73 -8.19
C ILE A 189 2.15 -3.19 -6.77
N ASP A 190 1.14 -3.61 -6.03
CA ASP A 190 0.97 -3.30 -4.62
C ASP A 190 1.20 -4.59 -3.81
N ILE A 191 2.21 -4.59 -2.96
CA ILE A 191 2.61 -5.73 -2.15
C ILE A 191 1.72 -5.78 -0.91
N LYS A 192 1.12 -6.92 -0.64
CA LYS A 192 0.32 -7.14 0.57
C LYS A 192 0.81 -8.34 1.35
N THR A 193 0.99 -8.16 2.64
CA THR A 193 1.17 -9.28 3.57
C THR A 193 -0.18 -9.77 4.06
N SER A 194 -0.35 -11.08 4.13
CA SER A 194 -1.57 -11.70 4.62
C SER A 194 -1.25 -12.99 5.37
N THR A 195 -2.00 -13.32 6.39
CA THR A 195 -1.77 -14.58 7.10
C THR A 195 -1.96 -15.78 6.18
N SER A 196 -3.07 -15.87 5.45
CA SER A 196 -3.41 -17.04 4.61
C SER A 196 -3.70 -16.71 3.14
N GLY A 197 -3.55 -15.44 2.75
CA GLY A 197 -3.91 -14.91 1.43
C GLY A 197 -5.30 -14.28 1.41
N TRP A 198 -5.75 -13.88 0.22
CA TRP A 198 -7.06 -13.27 -0.01
C TRP A 198 -8.06 -14.28 -0.52
N ASN A 199 -9.17 -14.44 0.19
CA ASN A 199 -10.33 -15.18 -0.25
C ASN A 199 -11.21 -14.34 -1.20
N ASP A 200 -12.29 -14.89 -1.71
CA ASP A 200 -13.17 -14.22 -2.67
C ASP A 200 -13.88 -13.00 -2.07
N MET A 201 -14.22 -13.01 -0.78
CA MET A 201 -14.79 -11.84 -0.10
C MET A 201 -13.78 -10.69 -0.06
N THR A 202 -12.54 -10.98 0.31
CA THR A 202 -11.46 -10.00 0.35
C THR A 202 -11.16 -9.42 -1.03
N LYS A 203 -11.16 -10.27 -2.07
CA LYS A 203 -10.95 -9.84 -3.46
C LYS A 203 -12.10 -8.99 -3.99
N LYS A 204 -13.34 -9.24 -3.55
CA LYS A 204 -14.54 -8.46 -3.91
C LYS A 204 -14.69 -7.15 -3.14
N ASP A 205 -13.92 -6.95 -2.08
CA ASP A 205 -13.94 -5.71 -1.29
C ASP A 205 -13.52 -4.50 -2.14
N GLU A 206 -14.48 -3.64 -2.46
CA GLU A 206 -14.23 -2.45 -3.27
C GLU A 206 -13.28 -1.47 -2.60
N ASN A 207 -13.28 -1.39 -1.26
CA ASN A 207 -12.33 -0.56 -0.54
C ASN A 207 -10.89 -1.00 -0.81
N LYS A 208 -10.62 -2.29 -0.94
CA LYS A 208 -9.29 -2.77 -1.32
C LYS A 208 -8.97 -2.50 -2.78
N GLN A 209 -9.92 -2.81 -3.69
CA GLN A 209 -9.70 -2.63 -5.13
C GLN A 209 -9.45 -1.17 -5.51
N PHE A 210 -10.14 -0.21 -4.88
CA PHE A 210 -10.04 1.21 -5.20
C PHE A 210 -8.63 1.77 -4.99
N GLN A 211 -7.81 1.17 -4.14
CA GLN A 211 -6.41 1.58 -3.98
C GLN A 211 -5.68 1.56 -5.32
N LEU A 212 -5.60 0.40 -5.95
CA LEU A 212 -4.90 0.25 -7.21
C LEU A 212 -5.61 0.94 -8.38
N ILE A 213 -6.94 1.01 -8.36
CA ILE A 213 -7.72 1.70 -9.40
C ILE A 213 -7.41 3.21 -9.37
N LEU A 214 -7.34 3.83 -8.19
CA LEU A 214 -6.96 5.22 -8.03
C LEU A 214 -5.48 5.45 -8.33
N TYR A 215 -4.60 4.53 -7.95
CA TYR A 215 -3.18 4.58 -8.31
C TYR A 215 -3.00 4.57 -9.84
N LYS A 216 -3.72 3.69 -10.54
CA LYS A 216 -3.74 3.68 -12.02
C LYS A 216 -4.18 5.02 -12.61
N LYS A 217 -5.26 5.60 -12.09
CA LYS A 217 -5.76 6.91 -12.50
C LYS A 217 -4.71 8.00 -12.32
N PHE A 218 -4.19 8.12 -11.12
CA PHE A 218 -3.26 9.20 -10.78
C PHE A 218 -1.89 9.03 -11.42
N PHE A 219 -1.42 7.80 -11.61
CA PHE A 219 -0.23 7.52 -12.41
C PHE A 219 -0.42 7.97 -13.86
N SER A 220 -1.56 7.64 -14.46
CA SER A 220 -1.91 8.10 -15.79
C SER A 220 -1.90 9.64 -15.92
N GLU A 221 -2.51 10.32 -14.97
CA GLU A 221 -2.61 11.78 -14.98
C GLU A 221 -1.28 12.48 -14.69
N GLN A 222 -0.51 11.99 -13.70
CA GLN A 222 0.75 12.60 -13.30
C GLN A 222 1.84 12.45 -14.36
N PHE A 223 1.92 11.28 -14.98
CA PHE A 223 2.98 10.95 -15.94
C PHE A 223 2.52 10.98 -17.40
N ASN A 224 1.29 11.40 -17.66
CA ASN A 224 0.68 11.46 -19.00
C ASN A 224 0.77 10.11 -19.75
N VAL A 225 0.50 9.00 -19.04
CA VAL A 225 0.48 7.65 -19.59
C VAL A 225 -0.96 7.22 -19.89
N PRO A 226 -1.29 6.72 -21.09
CA PRO A 226 -2.63 6.25 -21.41
C PRO A 226 -3.09 5.11 -20.46
N LEU A 227 -4.33 5.18 -20.01
CA LEU A 227 -4.90 4.21 -19.04
C LEU A 227 -4.86 2.76 -19.53
N ASP A 228 -5.00 2.53 -20.84
CA ASP A 228 -4.94 1.20 -21.45
C ASP A 228 -3.51 0.62 -21.48
N LYS A 229 -2.50 1.46 -21.22
CA LYS A 229 -1.09 1.08 -21.09
C LYS A 229 -0.68 0.79 -19.64
N ILE A 230 -1.61 0.83 -18.69
CA ILE A 230 -1.32 0.62 -17.26
C ILE A 230 -2.07 -0.63 -16.76
N GLU A 231 -1.31 -1.62 -16.36
CA GLU A 231 -1.77 -2.80 -15.64
C GLU A 231 -1.61 -2.58 -14.13
N ILE A 232 -2.46 -3.22 -13.34
CA ILE A 232 -2.42 -3.17 -11.87
C ILE A 232 -2.52 -4.58 -11.29
N GLU A 233 -1.78 -4.85 -10.23
CA GLU A 233 -1.78 -6.16 -9.59
C GLU A 233 -1.51 -6.05 -8.09
N PHE A 234 -2.28 -6.75 -7.29
CA PHE A 234 -1.91 -7.04 -5.91
C PHE A 234 -1.00 -8.26 -5.87
N PHE A 235 0.16 -8.09 -5.23
CA PHE A 235 1.13 -9.16 -4.98
C PHE A 235 1.05 -9.55 -3.52
N ILE A 236 0.35 -10.67 -3.24
CA ILE A 236 -0.02 -11.06 -1.89
C ILE A 236 0.92 -12.16 -1.42
N VAL A 237 1.71 -11.86 -0.38
CA VAL A 237 2.59 -12.83 0.27
C VAL A 237 1.93 -13.39 1.51
N LYS A 238 1.82 -14.73 1.57
CA LYS A 238 1.18 -15.45 2.68
C LYS A 238 2.19 -15.75 3.76
N ARG A 239 1.92 -15.30 4.98
CA ARG A 239 2.75 -15.60 6.15
C ARG A 239 2.65 -17.08 6.52
N LYS A 240 1.44 -17.62 6.55
CA LYS A 240 1.19 -19.04 6.81
C LYS A 240 0.80 -19.76 5.52
N VAL A 241 1.40 -20.90 5.32
CA VAL A 241 1.02 -21.86 4.27
C VAL A 241 0.93 -23.19 4.96
N TYR A 242 -0.24 -23.80 4.88
CA TYR A 242 -0.49 -25.11 5.46
C TYR A 242 -0.11 -26.19 4.44
N ASP A 243 0.49 -27.26 4.92
CA ASP A 243 0.77 -28.41 4.08
C ASP A 243 -0.54 -29.09 3.70
N HIS A 244 -0.66 -29.40 2.41
CA HIS A 244 -1.78 -30.17 1.90
C HIS A 244 -1.25 -31.47 1.29
N PRO A 245 -1.86 -32.64 1.59
CA PRO A 245 -1.32 -33.93 1.18
C PRO A 245 -1.30 -34.13 -0.36
N GLU A 246 -2.18 -33.47 -1.09
CA GLU A 246 -2.36 -33.68 -2.52
C GLU A 246 -1.74 -32.59 -3.42
N TYR A 247 -1.50 -31.37 -2.89
CA TYR A 247 -0.96 -30.26 -3.69
C TYR A 247 -0.20 -29.24 -2.84
N THR A 248 0.72 -28.54 -3.47
CA THR A 248 1.48 -27.46 -2.85
C THR A 248 0.71 -26.14 -2.92
N ILE A 249 0.38 -25.58 -1.76
CA ILE A 249 -0.24 -24.25 -1.69
C ILE A 249 0.84 -23.18 -1.93
N PRO A 250 0.70 -22.33 -2.96
CA PRO A 250 1.70 -21.30 -3.23
C PRO A 250 1.69 -20.22 -2.14
N ARG A 251 2.89 -19.81 -1.70
CA ARG A 251 3.07 -18.72 -0.74
C ARG A 251 2.78 -17.35 -1.36
N ILE A 252 2.92 -17.22 -2.66
CA ILE A 252 2.62 -16.01 -3.41
C ILE A 252 1.29 -16.18 -4.12
N GLN A 253 0.42 -15.19 -4.00
CA GLN A 253 -0.86 -15.09 -4.69
C GLN A 253 -0.91 -13.76 -5.41
N THR A 254 -1.34 -13.73 -6.65
CA THR A 254 -1.60 -12.48 -7.38
C THR A 254 -3.09 -12.27 -7.58
N PHE A 255 -3.50 -11.00 -7.61
CA PHE A 255 -4.87 -10.63 -7.92
C PHE A 255 -4.91 -9.33 -8.70
N THR A 256 -5.55 -9.36 -9.87
CA THR A 256 -5.75 -8.20 -10.74
C THR A 256 -7.20 -7.75 -10.64
N PRO A 257 -7.49 -6.62 -9.99
CA PRO A 257 -8.85 -6.09 -9.95
C PRO A 257 -9.25 -5.53 -11.31
N SER A 258 -10.54 -5.65 -11.66
CA SER A 258 -11.08 -4.98 -12.84
C SER A 258 -10.91 -3.46 -12.71
N SER A 259 -10.32 -2.81 -13.71
CA SER A 259 -10.01 -1.37 -13.72
C SER A 259 -10.49 -0.65 -14.99
N GLY A 260 -11.53 -1.19 -15.62
CA GLY A 260 -12.17 -0.55 -16.79
C GLY A 260 -12.93 0.73 -16.41
N LYS A 261 -13.45 1.43 -17.43
CA LYS A 261 -14.09 2.76 -17.30
C LYS A 261 -15.15 2.82 -16.18
N VAL A 262 -15.97 1.79 -16.03
CA VAL A 262 -17.04 1.73 -15.01
C VAL A 262 -16.45 1.71 -13.59
N LYS A 263 -15.48 0.85 -13.34
CA LYS A 263 -14.83 0.75 -12.01
C LYS A 263 -14.02 1.99 -11.69
N LEU A 264 -13.30 2.53 -12.67
CA LEU A 264 -12.55 3.77 -12.54
C LEU A 264 -13.49 4.95 -12.21
N GLY A 265 -14.61 5.07 -12.94
CA GLY A 265 -15.64 6.08 -12.66
C GLY A 265 -16.21 5.96 -11.24
N LYS A 266 -16.50 4.74 -10.80
CA LYS A 266 -17.00 4.48 -9.44
C LYS A 266 -15.98 4.88 -8.36
N ALA A 267 -14.71 4.51 -8.51
CA ALA A 267 -13.67 4.88 -7.57
C ALA A 267 -13.44 6.40 -7.52
N THR A 268 -13.42 7.04 -8.69
CA THR A 268 -13.26 8.50 -8.81
C THR A 268 -14.43 9.24 -8.16
N LYS A 269 -15.67 8.80 -8.43
CA LYS A 269 -16.87 9.39 -7.83
C LYS A 269 -16.82 9.29 -6.31
N ALA A 270 -16.53 8.11 -5.76
CA ALA A 270 -16.44 7.91 -4.31
C ALA A 270 -15.33 8.77 -3.67
N LEU A 271 -14.20 8.97 -4.34
CA LEU A 271 -13.14 9.87 -3.85
C LEU A 271 -13.59 11.34 -3.88
N ASN A 272 -14.29 11.77 -4.94
CA ASN A 272 -14.79 13.14 -5.04
C ASN A 272 -15.86 13.40 -3.95
N GLU A 273 -16.77 12.46 -3.71
CA GLU A 273 -17.76 12.55 -2.62
C GLU A 273 -17.05 12.73 -1.26
N PHE A 274 -16.00 11.95 -0.98
CA PHE A 274 -15.20 12.13 0.23
C PHE A 274 -14.61 13.54 0.32
N ILE A 275 -14.01 14.04 -0.76
CA ILE A 275 -13.39 15.37 -0.77
C ILE A 275 -14.44 16.45 -0.58
N GLU A 276 -15.57 16.38 -1.30
CA GLU A 276 -16.66 17.33 -1.21
C GLU A 276 -17.30 17.34 0.18
N GLU A 277 -17.43 16.18 0.82
CA GLU A 277 -18.03 16.08 2.14
C GLU A 277 -17.11 16.48 3.28
N ALA A 278 -15.81 16.23 3.14
CA ALA A 278 -14.86 16.38 4.23
C ALA A 278 -14.06 17.68 4.18
N PHE A 279 -13.98 18.36 3.02
CA PHE A 279 -13.11 19.52 2.83
C PHE A 279 -13.85 20.69 2.16
N ASP A 280 -13.41 21.90 2.48
CA ASP A 280 -13.79 23.15 1.81
C ASP A 280 -12.56 24.02 1.56
N LYS A 281 -12.78 25.28 1.15
CA LYS A 281 -11.69 26.23 0.88
C LYS A 281 -10.83 26.58 2.11
N ASN A 282 -11.31 26.31 3.32
CA ASN A 282 -10.63 26.61 4.58
C ASN A 282 -9.92 25.35 5.16
N GLY A 283 -10.09 24.19 4.55
CA GLY A 283 -9.52 22.93 5.01
C GLY A 283 -10.59 21.89 5.33
N TYR A 284 -10.56 21.32 6.54
CA TYR A 284 -11.61 20.38 6.97
C TYR A 284 -12.93 21.10 7.22
N LYS A 285 -14.03 20.53 6.71
CA LYS A 285 -15.36 21.05 7.00
C LYS A 285 -15.74 20.85 8.46
N GLU A 286 -16.24 21.92 9.07
CA GLU A 286 -16.80 21.89 10.42
C GLU A 286 -18.25 21.39 10.36
N LYS A 287 -18.41 20.09 10.55
CA LYS A 287 -19.69 19.41 10.64
C LYS A 287 -19.61 18.18 11.55
N GLU A 288 -20.75 17.67 11.95
CA GLU A 288 -20.82 16.36 12.59
C GLU A 288 -20.60 15.23 11.58
N TYR A 289 -19.69 14.33 11.90
CA TYR A 289 -19.40 13.12 11.12
C TYR A 289 -20.04 11.91 11.79
N LYS A 290 -21.05 11.33 11.15
CA LYS A 290 -21.79 10.20 11.72
C LYS A 290 -20.96 8.91 11.74
N ALA A 291 -21.19 8.11 12.78
CA ALA A 291 -20.62 6.77 12.84
C ALA A 291 -21.30 5.84 11.82
N ASN A 292 -20.49 4.97 11.21
CA ASN A 292 -21.00 3.86 10.41
C ASN A 292 -20.73 2.56 11.17
N GLY A 293 -21.53 2.33 12.24
CA GLY A 293 -21.38 1.21 13.15
C GLY A 293 -21.70 -0.12 12.46
N SER A 294 -20.75 -1.03 12.49
CA SER A 294 -20.92 -2.44 12.11
C SER A 294 -19.88 -3.28 12.84
N LYS A 295 -20.13 -4.59 12.98
CA LYS A 295 -19.12 -5.51 13.54
C LYS A 295 -17.77 -5.39 12.83
N TRP A 296 -17.76 -5.20 11.53
CA TRP A 296 -16.53 -5.07 10.74
C TRP A 296 -15.80 -3.76 10.98
N ASN A 297 -16.52 -2.63 10.93
CA ASN A 297 -15.93 -1.30 11.09
C ASN A 297 -15.47 -1.04 12.52
N CYS A 298 -16.15 -1.64 13.50
CA CYS A 298 -15.91 -1.40 14.92
C CYS A 298 -14.91 -2.38 15.56
N SER A 299 -14.71 -3.58 14.98
CA SER A 299 -13.89 -4.65 15.60
C SER A 299 -12.49 -4.23 16.04
N PHE A 300 -11.88 -3.29 15.32
CA PHE A 300 -10.54 -2.78 15.62
C PHE A 300 -10.53 -1.24 15.67
N CYS A 301 -11.67 -0.64 16.03
CA CYS A 301 -11.76 0.79 16.17
C CYS A 301 -11.30 1.20 17.58
N PRO A 302 -10.26 2.03 17.72
CA PRO A 302 -9.76 2.43 19.03
C PRO A 302 -10.71 3.37 19.79
N PHE A 303 -11.71 3.91 19.11
CA PHE A 303 -12.69 4.82 19.69
C PHE A 303 -14.00 4.13 20.12
N LEU A 304 -14.14 2.81 19.86
CA LEU A 304 -15.31 2.05 20.24
C LEU A 304 -15.50 2.06 21.77
N ASN A 305 -16.70 2.37 22.23
CA ASN A 305 -17.06 2.43 23.65
C ASN A 305 -16.21 3.41 24.48
N THR A 306 -15.73 4.47 23.85
CA THR A 306 -15.09 5.59 24.54
C THR A 306 -16.02 6.80 24.56
N GLU A 307 -15.64 7.87 25.25
CA GLU A 307 -16.32 9.18 25.20
C GLU A 307 -16.49 9.73 23.78
N HIS A 308 -15.63 9.30 22.84
CA HIS A 308 -15.67 9.75 21.45
C HIS A 308 -16.68 8.98 20.59
N CYS A 309 -17.07 7.77 20.96
CA CYS A 309 -17.98 6.96 20.17
C CYS A 309 -18.75 5.91 21.00
N SER A 310 -19.99 6.25 21.37
CA SER A 310 -20.96 5.34 21.98
C SER A 310 -21.88 4.63 20.96
N GLU A 311 -21.85 5.06 19.69
CA GLU A 311 -22.73 4.55 18.61
C GLU A 311 -22.19 3.30 17.93
N GLY A 312 -21.05 2.80 18.38
CA GLY A 312 -20.41 1.63 17.80
C GLY A 312 -21.13 0.32 18.14
N VAL A 313 -20.90 -0.69 17.31
CA VAL A 313 -21.44 -2.04 17.51
C VAL A 313 -20.34 -2.92 18.13
N SER A 314 -20.55 -3.37 19.36
CA SER A 314 -19.69 -4.35 20.02
C SER A 314 -19.76 -5.72 19.32
N LYS A 315 -18.69 -6.51 19.48
CA LYS A 315 -18.61 -7.89 18.95
C LYS A 315 -19.69 -8.79 19.51
#